data_f4cf88d424b922d7b1e0f0cf0e93f1ed
#
_entry.id   f4cf88d424b922d7b1e0f0cf0e93f1ed
#
_cell.length_a   1.000
_cell.length_b   1.000
_cell.length_c   1.000
_cell.angle_alpha   90.00
_cell.angle_beta   90.00
_cell.angle_gamma   90.00
#
_symmetry.space_group_name_H-M   'P 1'
#
loop_
_entity.id
_entity.type
_entity.pdbx_description
1 polymer ?
#
loop_
_entity_poly.entity_id
_entity_poly.type
_entity_poly.pdbx_seq_one_letter_code
_entity_poly.pdbx_strand_id
1 'polypeptide(L)'
;RDYFRGSRRYRTGMEQRLSDLSVTRNAEGGKPHTVLLVIGESACRDYMSAFEPDQPWETTPWETAMSRDRRHFSFFRNAYSCAMQTVPALERALTERSQYNNREFSDSVSVIDIARKAGYRTSWFSNQGHIGKNDTSATLVASTSDRAEWTLCSVEAQYDSSLIDFLDTIDPTVDNFVVLHLIGSHFNYENRYPESYAKANGLRTDLGDVECYRNSIHFTDSVLQKAFEKASQRLNLEAMVYCSDHGGIP
;
A
#
# COMPACT_ATOMS: atom_id res chain seq x y z
N ARG A 1 5.15 15.58 23.68
CA ARG A 1 6.01 16.71 23.19
C ARG A 1 7.04 16.24 22.16
N ASP A 2 7.65 15.07 22.34
CA ASP A 2 8.72 14.58 21.45
C ASP A 2 8.19 14.15 20.07
N TYR A 3 6.99 13.60 20.00
CA TYR A 3 6.35 13.23 18.74
C TYR A 3 6.10 14.44 17.81
N PHE A 4 5.56 15.55 18.34
CA PHE A 4 5.34 16.77 17.55
C PHE A 4 6.65 17.41 17.05
N ARG A 5 7.74 17.28 17.83
CA ARG A 5 9.07 17.71 17.39
C ARG A 5 9.59 16.85 16.26
N GLY A 6 9.43 15.54 16.36
CA GLY A 6 9.81 14.58 15.31
C GLY A 6 9.07 14.82 14.00
N SER A 7 7.75 15.01 14.04
CA SER A 7 6.92 15.30 12.88
C SER A 7 7.32 16.58 12.17
N ARG A 8 7.55 17.65 12.93
CA ARG A 8 8.02 18.92 12.37
C ARG A 8 9.42 18.77 11.75
N ARG A 9 10.33 18.10 12.46
CA ARG A 9 11.70 17.86 11.98
C ARG A 9 11.70 17.04 10.69
N TYR A 10 10.87 16.01 10.60
CA TYR A 10 10.76 15.20 9.41
C TYR A 10 10.36 16.03 8.18
N ARG A 11 9.30 16.85 8.31
CA ARG A 11 8.82 17.71 7.22
C ARG A 11 9.83 18.80 6.82
N THR A 12 10.41 19.49 7.81
CA THR A 12 11.38 20.56 7.54
C THR A 12 12.73 20.03 7.05
N GLY A 13 13.10 18.78 7.36
CA GLY A 13 14.32 18.15 6.91
C GLY A 13 14.27 17.57 5.49
N MET A 14 13.14 17.63 4.81
CA MET A 14 12.98 17.03 3.47
C MET A 14 13.97 17.62 2.45
N GLU A 15 14.13 18.92 2.40
CA GLU A 15 15.06 19.57 1.46
C GLU A 15 16.50 19.11 1.68
N GLN A 16 16.92 18.96 2.95
CA GLN A 16 18.24 18.46 3.28
C GLN A 16 18.41 17.00 2.86
N ARG A 17 17.44 16.13 3.17
CA ARG A 17 17.47 14.71 2.75
C ARG A 17 17.55 14.58 1.23
N LEU A 18 16.80 15.39 0.49
CA LEU A 18 16.86 15.41 -0.99
C LEU A 18 18.18 15.94 -1.51
N SER A 19 18.77 16.94 -0.83
CA SER A 19 20.08 17.48 -1.18
C SER A 19 21.19 16.44 -1.05
N ASP A 20 21.17 15.68 0.04
CA ASP A 20 22.20 14.69 0.38
C ASP A 20 22.04 13.38 -0.41
N LEU A 21 20.87 13.17 -1.02
CA LEU A 21 20.55 11.95 -1.76
C LEU A 21 21.07 12.02 -3.20
N SER A 22 21.86 11.01 -3.59
CA SER A 22 22.28 10.79 -4.98
C SER A 22 21.51 9.62 -5.56
N VAL A 23 20.71 9.88 -6.58
CA VAL A 23 19.93 8.87 -7.31
C VAL A 23 20.25 8.96 -8.78
N THR A 24 20.68 7.85 -9.37
CA THR A 24 20.87 7.72 -10.82
C THR A 24 19.73 6.89 -11.38
N ARG A 25 19.04 7.44 -12.36
CA ARG A 25 18.00 6.74 -13.08
C ARG A 25 18.60 6.10 -14.33
N ASN A 26 18.39 4.79 -14.51
CA ASN A 26 18.91 4.04 -15.66
C ASN A 26 18.00 4.17 -16.91
N ALA A 27 16.94 4.95 -16.86
CA ALA A 27 16.00 5.10 -17.97
C ALA A 27 16.51 6.13 -18.98
N GLU A 28 17.01 5.69 -20.09
CA GLU A 28 17.25 6.54 -21.27
C GLU A 28 16.00 6.55 -22.15
N GLY A 29 15.34 7.69 -22.29
CA GLY A 29 14.46 8.03 -23.40
C GLY A 29 13.21 7.17 -23.62
N GLY A 30 12.68 6.53 -22.57
CA GLY A 30 11.43 5.76 -22.65
C GLY A 30 10.16 6.64 -22.61
N LYS A 31 9.01 6.01 -22.93
CA LYS A 31 7.70 6.66 -22.68
C LYS A 31 7.52 6.86 -21.17
N PRO A 32 6.82 7.92 -20.75
CA PRO A 32 6.43 8.09 -19.37
C PRO A 32 5.77 6.82 -18.83
N HIS A 33 6.11 6.42 -17.61
CA HIS A 33 5.62 5.20 -17.00
C HIS A 33 5.25 5.38 -15.53
N THR A 34 4.54 4.44 -15.00
CA THR A 34 4.05 4.48 -13.62
C THR A 34 4.55 3.29 -12.83
N VAL A 35 5.08 3.54 -11.64
CA VAL A 35 5.31 2.56 -10.58
C VAL A 35 4.20 2.70 -9.56
N LEU A 36 3.52 1.60 -9.25
CA LEU A 36 2.41 1.55 -8.30
C LEU A 36 2.81 0.71 -7.08
N LEU A 37 2.85 1.33 -5.91
CA LEU A 37 3.01 0.66 -4.63
C LEU A 37 1.66 0.55 -3.93
N VAL A 38 1.19 -0.66 -3.67
CA VAL A 38 -0.03 -0.91 -2.91
C VAL A 38 0.34 -1.45 -1.54
N ILE A 39 -0.01 -0.71 -0.50
CA ILE A 39 0.23 -1.09 0.89
C ILE A 39 -1.09 -1.60 1.45
N GLY A 40 -1.14 -2.89 1.78
CA GLY A 40 -2.25 -3.52 2.48
C GLY A 40 -2.12 -3.39 4.00
N GLU A 41 -3.12 -3.88 4.69
CA GLU A 41 -3.23 -3.86 6.14
C GLU A 41 -3.65 -5.23 6.65
N SER A 42 -2.91 -5.76 7.63
CA SER A 42 -3.24 -6.96 8.41
C SER A 42 -3.45 -8.25 7.60
N ALA A 43 -3.09 -8.31 6.31
CA ALA A 43 -3.27 -9.53 5.51
C ALA A 43 -2.13 -10.52 5.78
N CYS A 44 -2.49 -11.68 6.36
CA CYS A 44 -1.56 -12.76 6.65
C CYS A 44 -1.48 -13.73 5.46
N ARG A 45 -0.25 -14.03 5.02
CA ARG A 45 0.05 -14.96 3.93
C ARG A 45 -0.61 -16.34 4.13
N ASP A 46 -0.68 -16.82 5.36
CA ASP A 46 -1.23 -18.14 5.70
C ASP A 46 -2.75 -18.25 5.39
N TYR A 47 -3.41 -17.13 5.15
CA TYR A 47 -4.81 -17.04 4.72
C TYR A 47 -4.98 -16.70 3.23
N MET A 48 -3.88 -16.62 2.47
CA MET A 48 -3.89 -16.25 1.04
C MET A 48 -3.68 -17.48 0.17
N SER A 49 -4.66 -17.87 -0.65
CA SER A 49 -4.59 -19.08 -1.50
C SER A 49 -3.45 -19.05 -2.53
N ALA A 50 -2.98 -17.88 -2.94
CA ALA A 50 -1.80 -17.75 -3.80
C ALA A 50 -0.50 -18.24 -3.14
N PHE A 51 -0.43 -18.23 -1.81
CA PHE A 51 0.73 -18.69 -1.04
C PHE A 51 0.51 -20.06 -0.40
N GLU A 52 -0.73 -20.36 0.00
CA GLU A 52 -1.14 -21.62 0.63
C GLU A 52 -2.21 -22.32 -0.24
N PRO A 53 -1.78 -22.97 -1.33
CA PRO A 53 -2.71 -23.52 -2.33
C PRO A 53 -3.55 -24.70 -1.83
N ASP A 54 -3.14 -25.36 -0.74
CA ASP A 54 -3.82 -26.54 -0.17
C ASP A 54 -4.97 -26.16 0.78
N GLN A 55 -5.15 -24.86 1.07
CA GLN A 55 -6.27 -24.44 1.91
C GLN A 55 -7.61 -24.56 1.16
N PRO A 56 -8.72 -24.87 1.86
CA PRO A 56 -10.01 -25.15 1.23
C PRO A 56 -10.75 -23.88 0.76
N TRP A 57 -10.21 -22.69 1.00
CA TRP A 57 -10.82 -21.40 0.64
C TRP A 57 -9.98 -20.68 -0.41
N GLU A 58 -10.61 -20.26 -1.47
CA GLU A 58 -9.98 -19.43 -2.49
C GLU A 58 -10.10 -17.96 -2.09
N THR A 59 -9.12 -17.48 -1.32
CA THR A 59 -9.12 -16.12 -0.77
C THR A 59 -8.43 -15.10 -1.67
N THR A 60 -7.60 -15.52 -2.62
CA THR A 60 -6.88 -14.65 -3.53
C THR A 60 -6.90 -15.21 -4.96
N PRO A 61 -8.10 -15.26 -5.60
CA PRO A 61 -8.25 -15.88 -6.93
C PRO A 61 -7.43 -15.21 -8.01
N TRP A 62 -7.34 -13.88 -8.03
CA TRP A 62 -6.54 -13.15 -9.01
C TRP A 62 -5.05 -13.38 -8.79
N GLU A 63 -4.53 -13.21 -7.57
CA GLU A 63 -3.11 -13.47 -7.28
C GLU A 63 -2.74 -14.93 -7.56
N THR A 64 -3.66 -15.88 -7.27
CA THR A 64 -3.47 -17.31 -7.59
C THR A 64 -3.35 -17.53 -9.11
N ALA A 65 -4.15 -16.85 -9.90
CA ALA A 65 -4.03 -16.91 -11.36
C ALA A 65 -2.70 -16.28 -11.83
N MET A 66 -2.32 -15.13 -11.29
CA MET A 66 -1.07 -14.43 -11.64
C MET A 66 0.17 -15.20 -11.21
N SER A 67 0.12 -16.00 -10.13
CA SER A 67 1.25 -16.81 -9.68
C SER A 67 1.75 -17.85 -10.69
N ARG A 68 0.93 -18.15 -11.72
CA ARG A 68 1.27 -19.04 -12.83
C ARG A 68 2.12 -18.37 -13.90
N ASP A 69 2.07 -17.05 -14.01
CA ASP A 69 2.88 -16.27 -14.94
C ASP A 69 4.17 -15.74 -14.28
N ARG A 70 5.15 -16.61 -14.19
CA ARG A 70 6.44 -16.31 -13.55
C ARG A 70 7.34 -15.33 -14.33
N ARG A 71 6.93 -14.92 -15.52
CA ARG A 71 7.68 -13.93 -16.30
C ARG A 71 7.36 -12.50 -15.85
N HIS A 72 6.11 -12.27 -15.48
CA HIS A 72 5.62 -10.94 -15.16
C HIS A 72 5.29 -10.77 -13.67
N PHE A 73 5.11 -11.88 -12.92
CA PHE A 73 4.75 -11.85 -11.51
C PHE A 73 5.74 -12.59 -10.63
N SER A 74 6.12 -11.98 -9.52
CA SER A 74 7.00 -12.55 -8.52
C SER A 74 6.32 -12.60 -7.16
N PHE A 75 6.31 -13.77 -6.51
CA PHE A 75 5.71 -14.01 -5.22
C PHE A 75 6.79 -14.32 -4.17
N PHE A 76 6.94 -13.44 -3.20
CA PHE A 76 7.96 -13.54 -2.16
C PHE A 76 7.45 -14.36 -0.97
N ARG A 77 7.67 -15.67 -0.99
CA ARG A 77 7.17 -16.60 0.03
C ARG A 77 7.85 -16.45 1.40
N ASN A 78 9.02 -15.82 1.46
CA ASN A 78 9.79 -15.62 2.69
C ASN A 78 9.88 -14.13 3.08
N ALA A 79 8.86 -13.35 2.76
CA ALA A 79 8.73 -11.97 3.22
C ALA A 79 8.01 -11.93 4.58
N TYR A 80 8.56 -11.19 5.52
CA TYR A 80 8.03 -11.04 6.87
C TYR A 80 8.04 -9.58 7.27
N SER A 81 6.97 -9.14 7.96
CA SER A 81 6.97 -7.84 8.61
C SER A 81 7.92 -7.83 9.79
N CYS A 82 8.62 -6.71 9.99
CA CYS A 82 9.53 -6.54 11.12
C CYS A 82 8.81 -6.19 12.43
N ALA A 83 7.50 -5.96 12.39
CA ALA A 83 6.66 -5.62 13.53
C ALA A 83 5.21 -6.11 13.31
N MET A 84 4.47 -6.25 14.40
CA MET A 84 3.07 -6.70 14.39
C MET A 84 2.07 -5.53 14.37
N GLN A 85 2.52 -4.32 14.18
CA GLN A 85 1.70 -3.10 14.19
C GLN A 85 2.08 -2.21 13.02
N THR A 86 1.10 -1.54 12.45
CA THR A 86 1.22 -0.67 11.27
C THR A 86 2.33 0.37 11.40
N VAL A 87 2.35 1.16 12.47
CA VAL A 87 3.29 2.27 12.61
C VAL A 87 4.75 1.81 12.59
N PRO A 88 5.21 0.89 13.47
CA PRO A 88 6.60 0.44 13.46
C PRO A 88 6.96 -0.40 12.22
N ALA A 89 6.00 -1.09 11.60
CA ALA A 89 6.21 -1.84 10.37
C ALA A 89 6.45 -0.89 9.19
N LEU A 90 5.53 0.05 8.95
CA LEU A 90 5.63 0.98 7.82
C LEU A 90 6.77 1.99 7.97
N GLU A 91 7.09 2.41 9.19
CA GLU A 91 8.25 3.26 9.43
C GLU A 91 9.54 2.64 8.85
N ARG A 92 9.69 1.32 9.01
CA ARG A 92 10.86 0.58 8.53
C ARG A 92 10.74 0.12 7.08
N ALA A 93 9.54 -0.15 6.62
CA ALA A 93 9.31 -0.53 5.23
C ALA A 93 9.44 0.65 4.25
N LEU A 94 9.09 1.85 4.71
CA LEU A 94 9.03 3.05 3.86
C LEU A 94 10.27 3.94 3.96
N THR A 95 11.19 3.66 4.87
CA THR A 95 12.38 4.50 5.09
C THR A 95 13.66 3.67 5.25
N GLU A 96 14.79 4.33 5.28
CA GLU A 96 16.09 3.69 5.60
C GLU A 96 16.20 3.18 7.03
N ARG A 97 15.30 3.60 7.94
CA ARG A 97 15.30 3.07 9.29
C ARG A 97 15.00 1.58 9.28
N SER A 98 15.75 0.81 10.03
CA SER A 98 15.57 -0.64 10.16
C SER A 98 15.88 -1.10 11.57
N GLN A 99 15.57 -2.38 11.87
CA GLN A 99 15.97 -3.03 13.13
C GLN A 99 17.49 -3.29 13.22
N TYR A 100 18.22 -3.07 12.15
CA TYR A 100 19.67 -3.33 12.05
C TYR A 100 20.51 -2.06 12.08
N ASN A 101 19.90 -0.88 12.19
CA ASN A 101 20.59 0.38 12.31
C ASN A 101 19.98 1.27 13.40
N ASN A 102 20.71 2.29 13.79
CA ASN A 102 20.30 3.25 14.82
C ASN A 102 19.79 4.58 14.21
N ARG A 103 19.27 4.55 12.96
CA ARG A 103 18.76 5.75 12.34
C ARG A 103 17.47 6.21 12.99
N GLU A 104 17.39 7.50 13.26
CA GLU A 104 16.14 8.12 13.69
C GLU A 104 15.21 8.29 12.48
N PHE A 105 13.91 8.09 12.70
CA PHE A 105 12.91 8.27 11.65
C PHE A 105 12.99 9.66 11.02
N SER A 106 13.18 10.71 11.84
CA SER A 106 13.24 12.10 11.38
C SER A 106 14.36 12.38 10.36
N ASP A 107 15.41 11.55 10.35
CA ASP A 107 16.60 11.75 9.54
C ASP A 107 16.73 10.68 8.43
N SER A 108 15.75 9.78 8.35
CA SER A 108 15.75 8.68 7.39
C SER A 108 15.15 9.11 6.05
N VAL A 109 15.83 8.78 4.96
CA VAL A 109 15.30 8.95 3.61
C VAL A 109 14.15 7.96 3.39
N SER A 110 13.06 8.43 2.80
CA SER A 110 11.89 7.62 2.49
C SER A 110 11.87 7.18 1.02
N VAL A 111 11.02 6.20 0.72
CA VAL A 111 10.72 5.80 -0.66
C VAL A 111 10.19 6.97 -1.50
N ILE A 112 9.44 7.89 -0.89
CA ILE A 112 8.95 9.11 -1.55
C ILE A 112 10.11 10.05 -1.87
N ASP A 113 11.04 10.26 -0.93
CA ASP A 113 12.24 11.07 -1.17
C ASP A 113 13.05 10.52 -2.37
N ILE A 114 13.22 9.17 -2.43
CA ILE A 114 13.94 8.51 -3.53
C ILE A 114 13.20 8.71 -4.86
N ALA A 115 11.90 8.47 -4.90
CA ALA A 115 11.09 8.63 -6.10
C ALA A 115 11.12 10.08 -6.63
N ARG A 116 10.98 11.07 -5.74
CA ARG A 116 11.10 12.49 -6.10
C ARG A 116 12.48 12.83 -6.65
N LYS A 117 13.54 12.36 -5.99
CA LYS A 117 14.93 12.59 -6.46
C LYS A 117 15.20 11.93 -7.81
N ALA A 118 14.54 10.81 -8.10
CA ALA A 118 14.58 10.14 -9.39
C ALA A 118 13.73 10.83 -10.48
N GLY A 119 13.02 11.91 -10.16
CA GLY A 119 12.22 12.69 -11.10
C GLY A 119 10.79 12.20 -11.31
N TYR A 120 10.29 11.30 -10.47
CA TYR A 120 8.89 10.91 -10.50
C TYR A 120 8.00 11.96 -9.87
N ARG A 121 6.81 12.18 -10.46
CA ARG A 121 5.70 12.83 -9.77
C ARG A 121 5.11 11.84 -8.78
N THR A 122 5.06 12.22 -7.51
CA THR A 122 4.64 11.33 -6.43
C THR A 122 3.23 11.61 -5.97
N SER A 123 2.41 10.56 -5.84
CA SER A 123 1.03 10.65 -5.35
C SER A 123 0.78 9.60 -4.29
N TRP A 124 0.09 9.96 -3.22
CA TRP A 124 -0.30 9.05 -2.15
C TRP A 124 -1.81 9.14 -1.89
N PHE A 125 -2.52 8.05 -2.05
CA PHE A 125 -3.95 7.95 -1.79
C PHE A 125 -4.19 6.92 -0.69
N SER A 126 -4.81 7.32 0.41
CA SER A 126 -4.99 6.48 1.58
C SER A 126 -6.43 6.36 2.01
N ASN A 127 -6.85 5.14 2.32
CA ASN A 127 -8.09 4.83 3.01
C ASN A 127 -7.87 4.66 4.53
N GLN A 128 -6.70 5.03 5.02
CA GLN A 128 -6.32 4.97 6.43
C GLN A 128 -5.81 6.31 6.94
N GLY A 129 -6.28 6.69 8.12
CA GLY A 129 -5.78 7.88 8.81
C GLY A 129 -6.01 9.17 8.05
N HIS A 130 -5.49 10.23 8.58
CA HIS A 130 -5.45 11.56 7.98
C HIS A 130 -4.38 12.38 8.70
N ILE A 131 -3.93 13.45 8.07
CA ILE A 131 -2.99 14.40 8.72
C ILE A 131 -3.72 15.13 9.85
N GLY A 132 -3.12 15.14 11.04
CA GLY A 132 -3.71 15.81 12.20
C GLY A 132 -3.00 15.50 13.51
N LYS A 133 -3.74 15.53 14.61
CA LYS A 133 -3.18 15.27 15.95
C LYS A 133 -2.62 13.87 16.14
N ASN A 134 -3.00 12.94 15.30
CA ASN A 134 -2.61 11.52 15.34
C ASN A 134 -1.76 11.13 14.13
N ASP A 135 -0.95 12.03 13.60
CA ASP A 135 0.00 11.73 12.54
C ASP A 135 0.85 10.51 12.91
N THR A 136 0.99 9.58 11.99
CA THR A 136 1.88 8.42 12.09
C THR A 136 3.10 8.60 11.19
N SER A 137 4.11 7.74 11.31
CA SER A 137 5.25 7.76 10.39
C SER A 137 4.80 7.59 8.94
N ALA A 138 3.78 6.77 8.68
CA ALA A 138 3.22 6.59 7.34
C ALA A 138 2.58 7.87 6.80
N THR A 139 1.76 8.56 7.61
CA THR A 139 1.14 9.83 7.18
C THR A 139 2.17 10.95 6.99
N LEU A 140 3.26 10.92 7.76
CA LEU A 140 4.37 11.87 7.58
C LEU A 140 5.11 11.63 6.26
N VAL A 141 5.43 10.37 5.92
CA VAL A 141 6.01 10.01 4.62
C VAL A 141 5.04 10.42 3.50
N ALA A 142 3.75 10.07 3.60
CA ALA A 142 2.73 10.43 2.64
C ALA A 142 2.68 11.95 2.39
N SER A 143 2.81 12.75 3.45
CA SER A 143 2.75 14.22 3.36
C SER A 143 3.93 14.86 2.61
N THR A 144 4.99 14.10 2.30
CA THR A 144 6.11 14.56 1.48
C THR A 144 5.91 14.29 -0.01
N SER A 145 4.85 13.58 -0.41
CA SER A 145 4.46 13.42 -1.81
C SER A 145 4.03 14.76 -2.43
N ASP A 146 4.14 14.88 -3.75
CA ASP A 146 3.64 16.07 -4.47
C ASP A 146 2.13 16.21 -4.32
N ARG A 147 1.43 15.08 -4.19
CA ARG A 147 0.00 15.02 -3.91
C ARG A 147 -0.28 13.93 -2.89
N ALA A 148 -0.98 14.26 -1.80
CA ALA A 148 -1.44 13.30 -0.81
C ALA A 148 -2.91 13.55 -0.48
N GLU A 149 -3.74 12.51 -0.59
CA GLU A 149 -5.17 12.58 -0.30
C GLU A 149 -5.62 11.39 0.53
N TRP A 150 -6.58 11.65 1.39
CA TRP A 150 -7.21 10.65 2.26
C TRP A 150 -8.70 10.58 1.93
N THR A 151 -9.23 9.37 1.88
CA THR A 151 -10.69 9.21 1.86
C THR A 151 -11.23 9.80 3.15
N LEU A 152 -12.27 10.61 3.05
CA LEU A 152 -12.92 11.15 4.23
C LEU A 152 -13.43 9.99 5.08
N CYS A 153 -12.98 9.91 6.33
CA CYS A 153 -13.62 9.09 7.35
C CYS A 153 -15.01 9.68 7.63
N SER A 154 -15.89 9.65 6.64
CA SER A 154 -17.30 9.98 6.81
C SER A 154 -18.01 8.78 7.45
N VAL A 155 -19.18 9.00 7.98
CA VAL A 155 -20.04 8.03 8.71
C VAL A 155 -20.36 6.79 7.86
N GLU A 156 -20.15 6.85 6.55
CA GLU A 156 -20.23 5.72 5.62
C GLU A 156 -18.83 5.17 5.38
N ALA A 157 -18.66 3.89 5.71
CA ALA A 157 -17.40 3.18 5.47
C ALA A 157 -17.04 3.23 3.98
N GLN A 158 -15.94 3.91 3.66
CA GLN A 158 -15.41 3.85 2.30
C GLN A 158 -14.57 2.60 2.16
N TYR A 159 -14.89 1.80 1.15
CA TYR A 159 -14.14 0.60 0.82
C TYR A 159 -12.90 0.96 -0.01
N ASP A 160 -11.87 0.13 0.04
CA ASP A 160 -10.61 0.33 -0.69
C ASP A 160 -10.80 0.45 -2.20
N SER A 161 -11.91 -0.07 -2.74
CA SER A 161 -12.26 0.13 -4.15
C SER A 161 -12.41 1.60 -4.56
N SER A 162 -12.70 2.50 -3.61
CA SER A 162 -12.78 3.95 -3.88
C SER A 162 -11.42 4.56 -4.25
N LEU A 163 -10.32 3.94 -3.82
CA LEU A 163 -8.97 4.40 -4.16
C LEU A 163 -8.65 4.22 -5.65
N ILE A 164 -9.32 3.30 -6.33
CA ILE A 164 -9.11 3.03 -7.75
C ILE A 164 -9.47 4.24 -8.62
N ASP A 165 -10.45 5.04 -8.19
CA ASP A 165 -10.89 6.21 -8.95
C ASP A 165 -9.84 7.34 -8.95
N PHE A 166 -8.97 7.39 -7.95
CA PHE A 166 -7.85 8.33 -7.97
C PHE A 166 -6.87 8.08 -9.11
N LEU A 167 -6.75 6.85 -9.60
CA LEU A 167 -5.89 6.54 -10.75
C LEU A 167 -6.35 7.25 -12.04
N ASP A 168 -7.64 7.61 -12.14
CA ASP A 168 -8.16 8.40 -13.26
C ASP A 168 -7.65 9.85 -13.27
N THR A 169 -7.19 10.32 -12.13
CA THR A 169 -6.71 11.70 -11.94
C THR A 169 -5.21 11.85 -12.12
N ILE A 170 -4.48 10.75 -12.35
CA ILE A 170 -3.03 10.75 -12.59
C ILE A 170 -2.75 11.14 -14.04
N ASP A 171 -1.79 12.03 -14.22
CA ASP A 171 -1.34 12.48 -15.53
C ASP A 171 -0.43 11.41 -16.18
N PRO A 172 -0.86 10.74 -17.27
CA PRO A 172 -0.06 9.69 -17.91
C PRO A 172 1.11 10.22 -18.75
N THR A 173 1.27 11.53 -18.88
CA THR A 173 2.31 12.15 -19.71
C THR A 173 3.64 12.38 -18.99
N VAL A 174 3.70 12.04 -17.72
CA VAL A 174 4.90 12.11 -16.89
C VAL A 174 5.13 10.79 -16.16
N ASP A 175 6.36 10.61 -15.67
CA ASP A 175 6.68 9.46 -14.83
C ASP A 175 6.03 9.62 -13.44
N ASN A 176 5.32 8.58 -12.99
CA ASN A 176 4.56 8.60 -11.77
C ASN A 176 5.03 7.51 -10.79
N PHE A 177 5.13 7.86 -9.52
CA PHE A 177 5.20 6.93 -8.41
C PHE A 177 3.93 7.11 -7.57
N VAL A 178 3.05 6.14 -7.61
CA VAL A 178 1.74 6.21 -6.96
C VAL A 178 1.67 5.21 -5.82
N VAL A 179 1.22 5.65 -4.65
CA VAL A 179 0.95 4.79 -3.50
C VAL A 179 -0.55 4.72 -3.26
N LEU A 180 -1.08 3.50 -3.17
CA LEU A 180 -2.41 3.21 -2.64
C LEU A 180 -2.25 2.55 -1.28
N HIS A 181 -2.76 3.19 -0.23
CA HIS A 181 -2.69 2.70 1.14
C HIS A 181 -4.07 2.26 1.61
N LEU A 182 -4.27 0.95 1.64
CA LEU A 182 -5.55 0.31 1.89
C LEU A 182 -5.85 0.21 3.39
N ILE A 183 -7.14 0.17 3.74
CA ILE A 183 -7.58 -0.29 5.06
C ILE A 183 -7.54 -1.82 5.17
N GLY A 184 -7.53 -2.51 4.03
CA GLY A 184 -7.29 -3.93 3.91
C GLY A 184 -8.12 -4.79 4.85
N SER A 185 -7.42 -5.66 5.59
CA SER A 185 -8.02 -6.59 6.55
C SER A 185 -7.86 -6.13 8.02
N HIS A 186 -7.93 -4.80 8.26
CA HIS A 186 -7.97 -4.26 9.61
C HIS A 186 -9.17 -4.81 10.41
N PHE A 187 -9.05 -4.96 11.72
CA PHE A 187 -10.11 -5.53 12.57
C PHE A 187 -11.49 -4.88 12.33
N ASN A 188 -12.59 -5.52 12.78
CA ASN A 188 -13.96 -5.36 12.31
C ASN A 188 -14.07 -5.74 10.83
N TYR A 189 -13.64 -6.96 10.54
CA TYR A 189 -13.44 -7.51 9.19
C TYR A 189 -14.69 -7.45 8.33
N GLU A 190 -15.88 -7.58 8.92
CA GLU A 190 -17.18 -7.47 8.25
C GLU A 190 -17.41 -6.11 7.58
N ASN A 191 -16.69 -5.08 8.03
CA ASN A 191 -16.76 -3.73 7.50
C ASN A 191 -15.71 -3.45 6.41
N ARG A 192 -14.93 -4.45 5.98
CA ARG A 192 -13.84 -4.26 5.02
C ARG A 192 -14.25 -4.54 3.57
N TYR A 193 -15.43 -5.05 3.34
CA TYR A 193 -15.99 -5.34 2.01
C TYR A 193 -17.49 -5.05 1.95
N PRO A 194 -18.05 -4.69 0.78
CA PRO A 194 -19.48 -4.51 0.61
C PRO A 194 -20.23 -5.84 0.75
N GLU A 195 -21.37 -5.84 1.40
CA GLU A 195 -22.25 -7.03 1.46
C GLU A 195 -22.68 -7.50 0.06
N SER A 196 -22.91 -6.54 -0.85
CA SER A 196 -23.20 -6.83 -2.26
C SER A 196 -22.08 -7.57 -2.97
N TYR A 197 -20.81 -7.24 -2.63
CA TYR A 197 -19.64 -7.95 -3.15
C TYR A 197 -19.61 -9.39 -2.64
N ALA A 198 -19.79 -9.58 -1.34
CA ALA A 198 -19.82 -10.91 -0.74
C ALA A 198 -20.91 -11.80 -1.40
N LYS A 199 -22.12 -11.28 -1.56
CA LYS A 199 -23.23 -11.98 -2.23
C LYS A 199 -22.89 -12.33 -3.68
N ALA A 200 -22.33 -11.38 -4.44
CA ALA A 200 -22.00 -11.61 -5.85
C ALA A 200 -20.91 -12.67 -6.06
N ASN A 201 -20.03 -12.87 -5.07
CA ASN A 201 -18.95 -13.85 -5.10
C ASN A 201 -19.25 -15.14 -4.31
N GLY A 202 -20.48 -15.30 -3.80
CA GLY A 202 -20.88 -16.47 -3.03
C GLY A 202 -20.17 -16.62 -1.69
N LEU A 203 -19.66 -15.53 -1.13
CA LEU A 203 -18.97 -15.49 0.15
C LEU A 203 -19.97 -15.48 1.29
N ARG A 204 -19.73 -16.28 2.32
CA ARG A 204 -20.57 -16.32 3.52
C ARG A 204 -20.16 -15.23 4.48
N THR A 205 -21.15 -14.64 5.17
CA THR A 205 -20.94 -13.51 6.10
C THR A 205 -21.45 -13.84 7.52
N ASP A 206 -21.94 -15.04 7.72
CA ASP A 206 -22.62 -15.50 8.94
C ASP A 206 -21.78 -16.44 9.81
N LEU A 207 -20.50 -16.62 9.50
CA LEU A 207 -19.62 -17.62 10.12
C LEU A 207 -18.61 -17.07 11.15
N GLY A 208 -18.66 -15.76 11.46
CA GLY A 208 -17.79 -15.11 12.45
C GLY A 208 -16.51 -14.50 11.86
N ASP A 209 -15.59 -14.10 12.75
CA ASP A 209 -14.46 -13.23 12.42
C ASP A 209 -13.50 -13.83 11.40
N VAL A 210 -13.19 -15.13 11.53
CA VAL A 210 -12.26 -15.81 10.61
C VAL A 210 -12.78 -15.77 9.17
N GLU A 211 -14.08 -15.97 8.97
CA GLU A 211 -14.68 -15.94 7.64
C GLU A 211 -14.73 -14.51 7.09
N CYS A 212 -15.13 -13.54 7.94
CA CYS A 212 -15.09 -12.14 7.57
C CYS A 212 -13.67 -11.67 7.22
N TYR A 213 -12.66 -12.17 7.93
CA TYR A 213 -11.26 -11.91 7.61
C TYR A 213 -10.86 -12.47 6.24
N ARG A 214 -11.24 -13.72 5.92
CA ARG A 214 -11.02 -14.31 4.59
C ARG A 214 -11.71 -13.52 3.49
N ASN A 215 -12.94 -13.08 3.74
CA ASN A 215 -13.69 -12.23 2.81
C ASN A 215 -13.01 -10.88 2.57
N SER A 216 -12.42 -10.28 3.61
CA SER A 216 -11.67 -9.03 3.47
C SER A 216 -10.41 -9.21 2.61
N ILE A 217 -9.71 -10.33 2.75
CA ILE A 217 -8.58 -10.70 1.88
C ILE A 217 -9.06 -10.90 0.43
N HIS A 218 -10.17 -11.60 0.24
CA HIS A 218 -10.76 -11.81 -1.09
C HIS A 218 -11.17 -10.48 -1.75
N PHE A 219 -11.70 -9.54 -0.98
CA PHE A 219 -12.00 -8.22 -1.50
C PHE A 219 -10.75 -7.43 -1.85
N THR A 220 -9.71 -7.50 -1.01
CA THR A 220 -8.40 -6.88 -1.30
C THR A 220 -7.81 -7.41 -2.60
N ASP A 221 -7.84 -8.72 -2.86
CA ASP A 221 -7.40 -9.32 -4.12
C ASP A 221 -8.13 -8.72 -5.33
N SER A 222 -9.45 -8.49 -5.21
CA SER A 222 -10.23 -7.82 -6.27
C SER A 222 -9.86 -6.35 -6.47
N VAL A 223 -9.47 -5.65 -5.41
CA VAL A 223 -8.97 -4.27 -5.48
C VAL A 223 -7.61 -4.24 -6.18
N LEU A 224 -6.72 -5.18 -5.86
CA LEU A 224 -5.42 -5.33 -6.52
C LEU A 224 -5.58 -5.59 -8.02
N GLN A 225 -6.48 -6.49 -8.41
CA GLN A 225 -6.80 -6.74 -9.81
C GLN A 225 -7.22 -5.46 -10.53
N LYS A 226 -8.19 -4.73 -9.98
CA LYS A 226 -8.70 -3.49 -10.59
C LYS A 226 -7.62 -2.40 -10.67
N ALA A 227 -6.77 -2.27 -9.64
CA ALA A 227 -5.67 -1.34 -9.65
C ALA A 227 -4.66 -1.67 -10.76
N PHE A 228 -4.29 -2.94 -10.88
CA PHE A 228 -3.39 -3.43 -11.93
C PHE A 228 -3.97 -3.19 -13.32
N GLU A 229 -5.22 -3.58 -13.58
CA GLU A 229 -5.88 -3.42 -14.86
C GLU A 229 -5.98 -1.93 -15.26
N LYS A 230 -6.45 -1.08 -14.33
CA LYS A 230 -6.61 0.36 -14.59
C LYS A 230 -5.27 1.04 -14.85
N ALA A 231 -4.26 0.77 -14.02
CA ALA A 231 -2.94 1.35 -14.20
C ALA A 231 -2.27 0.87 -15.49
N SER A 232 -2.42 -0.41 -15.85
CA SER A 232 -1.91 -0.96 -17.12
C SER A 232 -2.56 -0.31 -18.33
N GLN A 233 -3.86 -0.06 -18.30
CA GLN A 233 -4.61 0.53 -19.42
C GLN A 233 -4.35 2.03 -19.59
N ARG A 234 -4.17 2.77 -18.50
CA ARG A 234 -4.16 4.25 -18.51
C ARG A 234 -2.80 4.88 -18.28
N LEU A 235 -1.94 4.24 -17.51
CA LEU A 235 -0.78 4.91 -16.90
C LEU A 235 0.55 4.31 -17.36
N ASN A 236 0.54 3.44 -18.36
CA ASN A 236 1.74 2.73 -18.81
C ASN A 236 2.47 2.10 -17.59
N LEU A 237 1.80 1.15 -16.93
CA LEU A 237 2.31 0.51 -15.72
C LEU A 237 3.63 -0.23 -16.00
N GLU A 238 4.71 0.19 -15.37
CA GLU A 238 6.01 -0.47 -15.43
C GLU A 238 6.13 -1.56 -14.36
N ALA A 239 5.68 -1.24 -13.15
CA ALA A 239 5.72 -2.17 -12.03
C ALA A 239 4.58 -1.88 -11.04
N MET A 240 4.04 -2.95 -10.48
CA MET A 240 3.15 -2.90 -9.31
C MET A 240 3.75 -3.77 -8.21
N VAL A 241 3.86 -3.21 -7.01
CA VAL A 241 4.29 -3.93 -5.81
C VAL A 241 3.15 -3.92 -4.81
N TYR A 242 2.79 -5.07 -4.29
CA TYR A 242 1.87 -5.21 -3.17
C TYR A 242 2.57 -5.82 -1.97
N CYS A 243 2.35 -5.25 -0.81
CA CYS A 243 2.71 -5.84 0.48
C CYS A 243 1.70 -5.44 1.55
N SER A 244 1.35 -6.36 2.44
CA SER A 244 0.70 -6.00 3.70
C SER A 244 1.74 -5.43 4.66
N ASP A 245 1.34 -4.50 5.50
CA ASP A 245 2.21 -3.92 6.54
C ASP A 245 2.59 -4.96 7.60
N HIS A 246 1.65 -5.80 8.02
CA HIS A 246 1.84 -6.96 8.90
C HIS A 246 0.75 -8.01 8.64
N GLY A 247 0.84 -9.17 9.30
CA GLY A 247 -0.22 -10.17 9.33
C GLY A 247 -1.22 -9.92 10.44
N GLY A 248 -2.45 -10.35 10.25
CA GLY A 248 -3.50 -10.44 11.26
C GLY A 248 -3.71 -11.89 11.70
N ILE A 249 -4.26 -12.06 12.90
CA ILE A 249 -4.76 -13.34 13.44
C ILE A 249 -6.20 -13.07 13.84
N PRO A 250 -7.20 -13.56 13.05
CA PRO A 250 -8.62 -13.41 13.33
C PRO A 250 -9.11 -14.30 14.47
#